data_ccb73db45aa22cbf88a290894ef4c001
#
_entry.id   ccb73db45aa22cbf88a290894ef4c001
#
_cell.length_a   1.000
_cell.length_b   1.000
_cell.length_c   1.000
_cell.angle_alpha   90.00
_cell.angle_beta   90.00
_cell.angle_gamma   90.00
#
_symmetry.space_group_name_H-M   'P 1'
#
loop_
_entity.id
_entity.type
_entity.pdbx_description
1 polymer ?
#
loop_
_entity_poly.entity_id
_entity_poly.type
_entity_poly.pdbx_seq_one_letter_code
_entity_poly.pdbx_strand_id
1 'polypeptide(L)'
;MIDLAAKPFYLKPEDIEWVNTTLAGMTTEEKAGQLFCVLFKECKPEEFEYVFNILKPGGCMYRVVPTERAIAATQNIYSRSKVPPLIAANLEKGGNGIVTEGTLVGAPMEIAATDDIGMATKMAHACAAEASAVGANWAFAPIIDIDTNYRNPITNTLSLIHI
;
A
#
# COMPACT_ATOMS: atom_id res chain seq x y z
N MET A 1 -23.82 -4.38 -15.33
CA MET A 1 -23.02 -5.21 -14.41
C MET A 1 -21.60 -5.13 -14.90
N ILE A 2 -20.61 -4.99 -14.02
CA ILE A 2 -19.19 -4.91 -14.43
C ILE A 2 -18.75 -6.31 -14.85
N ASP A 3 -18.09 -6.43 -16.00
CA ASP A 3 -17.50 -7.68 -16.45
C ASP A 3 -16.12 -7.87 -15.76
N LEU A 4 -16.10 -8.71 -14.74
CA LEU A 4 -14.90 -8.98 -13.95
C LEU A 4 -13.89 -9.91 -14.66
N ALA A 5 -14.30 -10.60 -15.72
CA ALA A 5 -13.38 -11.39 -16.54
C ALA A 5 -12.62 -10.54 -17.56
N ALA A 6 -13.16 -9.35 -17.89
CA ALA A 6 -12.55 -8.41 -18.81
C ALA A 6 -11.53 -7.48 -18.13
N LYS A 7 -10.85 -6.67 -18.95
CA LYS A 7 -9.96 -5.58 -18.50
C LYS A 7 -10.74 -4.60 -17.60
N PRO A 8 -10.16 -4.14 -16.49
CA PRO A 8 -8.78 -4.34 -16.03
C PRO A 8 -8.57 -5.52 -15.09
N PHE A 9 -9.62 -6.29 -14.75
CA PHE A 9 -9.60 -7.25 -13.65
C PHE A 9 -9.03 -8.62 -14.04
N TYR A 10 -9.43 -9.15 -15.21
CA TYR A 10 -9.01 -10.48 -15.71
C TYR A 10 -9.15 -11.61 -14.69
N LEU A 11 -10.22 -11.59 -13.87
CA LEU A 11 -10.43 -12.57 -12.82
C LEU A 11 -10.86 -13.92 -13.40
N LYS A 12 -10.45 -14.98 -12.73
CA LYS A 12 -10.91 -16.35 -13.01
C LYS A 12 -12.33 -16.57 -12.46
N PRO A 13 -13.04 -17.59 -12.93
CA PRO A 13 -14.41 -17.87 -12.47
C PRO A 13 -14.55 -18.00 -10.95
N GLU A 14 -13.60 -18.67 -10.29
CA GLU A 14 -13.58 -18.84 -8.83
C GLU A 14 -13.42 -17.51 -8.08
N ASP A 15 -12.59 -16.60 -8.61
CA ASP A 15 -12.40 -15.28 -8.02
C ASP A 15 -13.64 -14.40 -8.21
N ILE A 16 -14.30 -14.50 -9.38
CA ILE A 16 -15.56 -13.80 -9.66
C ILE A 16 -16.66 -14.27 -8.72
N GLU A 17 -16.77 -15.57 -8.48
CA GLU A 17 -17.73 -16.15 -7.55
C GLU A 17 -17.47 -15.64 -6.12
N TRP A 18 -16.20 -15.61 -5.69
CA TRP A 18 -15.82 -15.07 -4.39
C TRP A 18 -16.23 -13.60 -4.25
N VAL A 19 -15.94 -12.75 -5.24
CA VAL A 19 -16.31 -11.32 -5.25
C VAL A 19 -17.83 -11.15 -5.12
N ASN A 20 -18.60 -11.85 -5.96
CA ASN A 20 -20.05 -11.71 -5.99
C ASN A 20 -20.69 -12.20 -4.68
N THR A 21 -20.24 -13.33 -4.15
CA THR A 21 -20.72 -13.88 -2.88
C THR A 21 -20.39 -12.96 -1.71
N THR A 22 -19.17 -12.43 -1.67
CA THR A 22 -18.72 -11.50 -0.64
C THR A 22 -19.56 -10.22 -0.67
N LEU A 23 -19.72 -9.60 -1.84
CA LEU A 23 -20.54 -8.39 -2.00
C LEU A 23 -22.00 -8.60 -1.63
N ALA A 24 -22.56 -9.76 -1.98
CA ALA A 24 -23.95 -10.09 -1.63
C ALA A 24 -24.15 -10.24 -0.11
N GLY A 25 -23.12 -10.74 0.59
CA GLY A 25 -23.13 -10.93 2.05
C GLY A 25 -22.76 -9.71 2.87
N MET A 26 -22.43 -8.56 2.24
CA MET A 26 -22.08 -7.33 2.92
C MET A 26 -23.27 -6.39 3.12
N THR A 27 -23.34 -5.74 4.29
CA THR A 27 -24.28 -4.62 4.52
C THR A 27 -23.84 -3.38 3.74
N THR A 28 -24.73 -2.37 3.69
CA THR A 28 -24.40 -1.07 3.06
C THR A 28 -23.24 -0.38 3.77
N GLU A 29 -23.22 -0.45 5.11
CA GLU A 29 -22.16 0.12 5.95
C GLU A 29 -20.83 -0.58 5.70
N GLU A 30 -20.83 -1.91 5.60
CA GLU A 30 -19.62 -2.68 5.26
C GLU A 30 -19.10 -2.32 3.87
N LYS A 31 -19.98 -2.17 2.88
CA LYS A 31 -19.60 -1.72 1.53
C LYS A 31 -19.03 -0.30 1.55
N ALA A 32 -19.64 0.60 2.30
CA ALA A 32 -19.13 1.96 2.47
C ALA A 32 -17.74 1.96 3.13
N GLY A 33 -17.54 1.12 4.15
CA GLY A 33 -16.26 0.94 4.82
C GLY A 33 -15.13 0.55 3.85
N GLN A 34 -15.42 -0.31 2.86
CA GLN A 34 -14.43 -0.75 1.87
C GLN A 34 -13.86 0.39 1.01
N LEU A 35 -14.51 1.55 0.97
CA LEU A 35 -14.02 2.72 0.22
C LEU A 35 -12.96 3.55 0.98
N PHE A 36 -12.68 3.21 2.24
CA PHE A 36 -11.72 3.96 3.07
C PHE A 36 -10.39 3.24 3.18
N CYS A 37 -9.31 4.04 3.17
CA CYS A 37 -7.98 3.64 3.61
C CYS A 37 -7.65 4.39 4.91
N VAL A 38 -7.47 3.67 6.01
CA VAL A 38 -7.27 4.25 7.35
C VAL A 38 -5.82 4.24 7.73
N LEU A 39 -5.31 5.39 8.21
CA LEU A 39 -3.96 5.50 8.72
C LEU A 39 -3.93 5.22 10.22
N PHE A 40 -3.22 4.18 10.62
CA PHE A 40 -2.87 3.91 12.01
C PHE A 40 -1.63 4.70 12.43
N LYS A 41 -1.69 5.32 13.60
CA LYS A 41 -0.57 6.13 14.11
C LYS A 41 0.46 5.29 14.87
N GLU A 42 0.00 4.44 15.77
CA GLU A 42 0.85 3.72 16.72
C GLU A 42 0.73 2.21 16.64
N CYS A 43 -0.21 1.69 15.84
CA CYS A 43 -0.49 0.25 15.69
C CYS A 43 -0.80 -0.43 17.03
N LYS A 44 -1.56 0.25 17.89
CA LYS A 44 -2.02 -0.31 19.17
C LYS A 44 -3.22 -1.24 18.96
N PRO A 45 -3.37 -2.30 19.77
CA PRO A 45 -4.49 -3.22 19.66
C PRO A 45 -5.86 -2.54 19.68
N GLU A 46 -6.04 -1.49 20.48
CA GLU A 46 -7.29 -0.74 20.64
C GLU A 46 -7.66 0.02 19.35
N GLU A 47 -6.65 0.52 18.59
CA GLU A 47 -6.87 1.18 17.30
C GLU A 47 -7.44 0.18 16.29
N PHE A 48 -6.89 -1.04 16.25
CA PHE A 48 -7.37 -2.09 15.35
C PHE A 48 -8.78 -2.54 15.71
N GLU A 49 -9.06 -2.72 16.99
CA GLU A 49 -10.38 -3.15 17.45
C GLU A 49 -11.47 -2.17 17.03
N TYR A 50 -11.28 -0.88 17.27
CA TYR A 50 -12.24 0.15 16.85
C TYR A 50 -12.43 0.17 15.33
N VAL A 51 -11.33 0.22 14.59
CA VAL A 51 -11.36 0.38 13.13
C VAL A 51 -12.02 -0.82 12.45
N PHE A 52 -11.64 -2.05 12.81
CA PHE A 52 -12.15 -3.24 12.13
C PHE A 52 -13.53 -3.68 12.62
N ASN A 53 -13.93 -3.33 13.84
CA ASN A 53 -15.29 -3.60 14.31
C ASN A 53 -16.32 -2.59 13.79
N ILE A 54 -15.92 -1.31 13.64
CA ILE A 54 -16.83 -0.22 13.28
C ILE A 54 -16.72 0.15 11.79
N LEU A 55 -15.54 0.54 11.33
CA LEU A 55 -15.35 1.09 9.99
C LEU A 55 -15.19 -0.01 8.92
N LYS A 56 -14.56 -1.12 9.24
CA LYS A 56 -14.31 -2.27 8.35
C LYS A 56 -13.71 -1.82 7.00
N PRO A 57 -12.57 -1.11 7.01
CA PRO A 57 -12.02 -0.46 5.82
C PRO A 57 -11.50 -1.47 4.81
N GLY A 58 -11.55 -1.09 3.53
CA GLY A 58 -10.97 -1.86 2.43
C GLY A 58 -9.46 -1.67 2.29
N GLY A 59 -8.91 -0.65 2.94
CA GLY A 59 -7.47 -0.39 2.97
C GLY A 59 -7.03 0.19 4.31
N CYS A 60 -5.77 -0.03 4.62
CA CYS A 60 -5.12 0.56 5.78
C CYS A 60 -3.65 0.83 5.50
N MET A 61 -3.09 1.71 6.30
CA MET A 61 -1.70 2.08 6.28
C MET A 61 -1.25 2.33 7.72
N TYR A 62 0.00 2.07 8.02
CA TYR A 62 0.62 2.49 9.29
C TYR A 62 1.93 3.22 9.03
N ARG A 63 2.33 4.06 9.98
CA ARG A 63 3.62 4.76 9.92
C ARG A 63 4.75 3.76 10.08
N VAL A 64 5.94 4.16 9.66
CA VAL A 64 7.15 3.34 9.79
C VAL A 64 7.33 2.88 11.23
N VAL A 65 7.47 1.58 11.42
CA VAL A 65 7.63 0.91 12.72
C VAL A 65 8.73 -0.16 12.61
N PRO A 66 9.24 -0.70 13.72
CA PRO A 66 10.13 -1.87 13.69
C PRO A 66 9.46 -3.07 13.01
N THR A 67 10.25 -3.89 12.33
CA THR A 67 9.79 -5.05 11.53
C THR A 67 8.86 -5.98 12.31
N GLU A 68 9.21 -6.30 13.57
CA GLU A 68 8.37 -7.15 14.44
C GLU A 68 6.99 -6.54 14.67
N ARG A 69 6.93 -5.21 14.86
CA ARG A 69 5.67 -4.50 15.02
C ARG A 69 4.85 -4.47 13.75
N ALA A 70 5.49 -4.32 12.58
CA ALA A 70 4.83 -4.39 11.29
C ALA A 70 4.16 -5.76 11.06
N ILE A 71 4.89 -6.84 11.35
CA ILE A 71 4.36 -8.21 11.25
C ILE A 71 3.19 -8.40 12.21
N ALA A 72 3.32 -8.00 13.46
CA ALA A 72 2.25 -8.09 14.44
C ALA A 72 1.02 -7.25 14.04
N ALA A 73 1.22 -6.06 13.52
CA ALA A 73 0.15 -5.20 13.00
C ALA A 73 -0.59 -5.89 11.85
N THR A 74 0.13 -6.41 10.87
CA THR A 74 -0.45 -7.15 9.73
C THR A 74 -1.26 -8.36 10.17
N GLN A 75 -0.74 -9.16 11.11
CA GLN A 75 -1.47 -10.30 11.67
C GLN A 75 -2.77 -9.86 12.38
N ASN A 76 -2.71 -8.78 13.16
CA ASN A 76 -3.89 -8.20 13.81
C ASN A 76 -4.93 -7.71 12.81
N ILE A 77 -4.49 -7.04 11.73
CA ILE A 77 -5.36 -6.54 10.66
C ILE A 77 -6.12 -7.72 10.02
N TYR A 78 -5.40 -8.73 9.55
CA TYR A 78 -6.02 -9.86 8.86
C TYR A 78 -6.90 -10.71 9.78
N SER A 79 -6.52 -10.93 11.03
CA SER A 79 -7.32 -11.71 11.98
C SER A 79 -8.66 -11.07 12.34
N ARG A 80 -8.78 -9.74 12.17
CA ARG A 80 -10.01 -8.99 12.48
C ARG A 80 -10.86 -8.66 11.24
N SER A 81 -10.32 -8.89 10.05
CA SER A 81 -10.96 -8.47 8.81
C SER A 81 -11.78 -9.60 8.19
N LYS A 82 -13.06 -9.36 7.93
CA LYS A 82 -13.92 -10.27 7.16
C LYS A 82 -13.49 -10.35 5.70
N VAL A 83 -13.13 -9.19 5.13
CA VAL A 83 -12.52 -9.04 3.82
C VAL A 83 -11.10 -8.53 4.03
N PRO A 84 -10.06 -9.25 3.55
CA PRO A 84 -8.68 -8.82 3.72
C PRO A 84 -8.45 -7.44 3.10
N PRO A 85 -8.04 -6.42 3.89
CA PRO A 85 -7.81 -5.09 3.34
C PRO A 85 -6.48 -5.01 2.58
N LEU A 86 -6.38 -4.01 1.72
CA LEU A 86 -5.10 -3.60 1.16
C LEU A 86 -4.26 -2.92 2.25
N ILE A 87 -3.00 -3.34 2.39
CA ILE A 87 -2.05 -2.72 3.33
C ILE A 87 -1.07 -1.87 2.53
N ALA A 88 -1.21 -0.56 2.69
CA ALA A 88 -0.45 0.43 1.95
C ALA A 88 0.87 0.79 2.65
N ALA A 89 1.90 1.12 1.86
CA ALA A 89 3.19 1.59 2.32
C ALA A 89 3.75 2.69 1.41
N ASN A 90 4.45 3.66 2.02
CA ASN A 90 5.17 4.72 1.32
C ASN A 90 6.55 4.23 0.89
N LEU A 91 6.65 3.68 -0.31
CA LEU A 91 7.86 3.03 -0.80
C LEU A 91 8.66 3.90 -1.78
N GLU A 92 8.59 5.22 -1.67
CA GLU A 92 9.21 6.16 -2.61
C GLU A 92 10.74 6.13 -2.56
N LYS A 93 11.32 5.70 -1.44
CA LYS A 93 12.79 5.71 -1.23
C LYS A 93 13.38 4.34 -0.92
N GLY A 94 12.54 3.33 -0.68
CA GLY A 94 12.97 1.99 -0.28
C GLY A 94 12.00 1.33 0.68
N GLY A 95 12.36 0.15 1.19
CA GLY A 95 11.58 -0.58 2.20
C GLY A 95 11.51 0.13 3.56
N ASN A 96 12.40 1.09 3.81
CA ASN A 96 12.35 1.98 4.96
C ASN A 96 11.09 2.87 5.00
N GLY A 97 10.27 2.84 3.96
CA GLY A 97 8.95 3.48 3.95
C GLY A 97 7.87 2.71 4.72
N ILE A 98 8.16 1.49 5.17
CA ILE A 98 7.24 0.68 5.99
C ILE A 98 7.89 0.20 7.29
N VAL A 99 9.16 -0.20 7.28
CA VAL A 99 9.87 -0.67 8.49
C VAL A 99 11.16 0.11 8.70
N THR A 100 11.53 0.29 9.99
CA THR A 100 12.74 1.05 10.38
C THR A 100 14.03 0.39 9.90
N GLU A 101 14.05 -0.91 9.74
CA GLU A 101 15.17 -1.72 9.26
C GLU A 101 15.20 -1.87 7.75
N GLY A 102 14.17 -1.32 7.06
CA GLY A 102 14.08 -1.40 5.58
C GLY A 102 15.21 -0.65 4.88
N THR A 103 15.60 -1.16 3.73
CA THR A 103 16.65 -0.57 2.92
C THR A 103 16.25 0.81 2.42
N LEU A 104 17.10 1.80 2.66
CA LEU A 104 17.03 3.10 1.99
C LEU A 104 17.83 3.00 0.69
N VAL A 105 17.14 3.03 -0.45
CA VAL A 105 17.78 3.01 -1.77
C VAL A 105 18.10 4.44 -2.23
N GLY A 106 17.14 5.34 -2.09
CA GLY A 106 17.26 6.73 -2.49
C GLY A 106 15.95 7.29 -3.05
N ALA A 107 15.84 8.61 -3.10
CA ALA A 107 14.68 9.25 -3.71
C ALA A 107 14.63 9.00 -5.24
N PRO A 108 13.46 9.06 -5.89
CA PRO A 108 13.36 8.94 -7.35
C PRO A 108 14.31 9.86 -8.13
N MET A 109 14.56 11.08 -7.63
CA MET A 109 15.53 12.00 -8.21
C MET A 109 16.97 11.46 -8.16
N GLU A 110 17.35 10.77 -7.07
CA GLU A 110 18.68 10.16 -6.94
C GLU A 110 18.81 8.96 -7.91
N ILE A 111 17.73 8.20 -8.08
CA ILE A 111 17.69 7.11 -9.07
C ILE A 111 17.80 7.68 -10.50
N ALA A 112 17.06 8.75 -10.82
CA ALA A 112 17.14 9.41 -12.12
C ALA A 112 18.55 9.96 -12.41
N ALA A 113 19.26 10.46 -11.41
CA ALA A 113 20.62 10.97 -11.55
C ALA A 113 21.65 9.89 -11.92
N THR A 114 21.32 8.60 -11.79
CA THR A 114 22.18 7.51 -12.25
C THR A 114 22.18 7.34 -13.76
N ASP A 115 21.19 7.91 -14.46
CA ASP A 115 20.97 7.73 -15.91
C ASP A 115 20.88 6.24 -16.33
N ASP A 116 20.45 5.37 -15.39
CA ASP A 116 20.28 3.93 -15.60
C ASP A 116 18.86 3.51 -15.22
N ILE A 117 17.99 3.27 -16.21
CA ILE A 117 16.62 2.81 -16.01
C ILE A 117 16.56 1.47 -15.23
N GLY A 118 17.62 0.66 -15.30
CA GLY A 118 17.72 -0.58 -14.54
C GLY A 118 17.77 -0.36 -13.04
N MET A 119 18.20 0.82 -12.58
CA MET A 119 18.20 1.17 -11.15
C MET A 119 16.78 1.37 -10.62
N ALA A 120 15.87 1.95 -11.41
CA ALA A 120 14.46 2.05 -11.03
C ALA A 120 13.82 0.66 -10.85
N THR A 121 14.12 -0.27 -11.75
CA THR A 121 13.65 -1.66 -11.65
C THR A 121 14.21 -2.35 -10.40
N LYS A 122 15.51 -2.22 -10.11
CA LYS A 122 16.13 -2.79 -8.91
C LYS A 122 15.52 -2.23 -7.62
N MET A 123 15.30 -0.91 -7.59
CA MET A 123 14.63 -0.25 -6.46
C MET A 123 13.22 -0.81 -6.26
N ALA A 124 12.41 -0.90 -7.32
CA ALA A 124 11.05 -1.43 -7.24
C ALA A 124 11.04 -2.87 -6.72
N HIS A 125 11.96 -3.73 -7.16
CA HIS A 125 12.09 -5.09 -6.65
C HIS A 125 12.46 -5.13 -5.17
N ALA A 126 13.42 -4.32 -4.73
CA ALA A 126 13.79 -4.25 -3.32
C ALA A 126 12.62 -3.79 -2.45
N CYS A 127 11.94 -2.71 -2.85
CA CYS A 127 10.75 -2.21 -2.17
C CYS A 127 9.64 -3.26 -2.07
N ALA A 128 9.35 -3.94 -3.18
CA ALA A 128 8.31 -4.96 -3.23
C ALA A 128 8.65 -6.16 -2.34
N ALA A 129 9.90 -6.64 -2.38
CA ALA A 129 10.34 -7.76 -1.56
C ALA A 129 10.25 -7.46 -0.07
N GLU A 130 10.78 -6.32 0.37
CA GLU A 130 10.80 -5.96 1.80
C GLU A 130 9.38 -5.65 2.32
N ALA A 131 8.58 -4.89 1.56
CA ALA A 131 7.22 -4.56 1.97
C ALA A 131 6.29 -5.79 2.01
N SER A 132 6.39 -6.68 1.03
CA SER A 132 5.59 -7.91 1.01
C SER A 132 5.98 -8.88 2.13
N ALA A 133 7.25 -8.89 2.53
CA ALA A 133 7.72 -9.72 3.64
C ALA A 133 7.05 -9.38 4.99
N VAL A 134 6.58 -8.14 5.16
CA VAL A 134 5.81 -7.71 6.32
C VAL A 134 4.31 -7.59 6.05
N GLY A 135 3.87 -8.02 4.87
CA GLY A 135 2.47 -8.16 4.48
C GLY A 135 1.84 -6.93 3.80
N ALA A 136 2.62 -5.91 3.43
CA ALA A 136 2.10 -4.85 2.57
C ALA A 136 1.90 -5.36 1.14
N ASN A 137 0.78 -4.96 0.53
CA ASN A 137 0.39 -5.39 -0.81
C ASN A 137 -0.06 -4.21 -1.69
N TRP A 138 0.12 -2.98 -1.21
CA TRP A 138 -0.21 -1.75 -1.92
C TRP A 138 0.89 -0.70 -1.74
N ALA A 139 1.53 -0.29 -2.83
CA ALA A 139 2.56 0.75 -2.79
C ALA A 139 1.96 2.12 -3.13
N PHE A 140 2.22 3.13 -2.30
CA PHE A 140 1.99 4.54 -2.61
C PHE A 140 3.28 5.12 -3.24
N ALA A 141 3.70 4.51 -4.35
CA ALA A 141 4.92 4.83 -5.09
C ALA A 141 4.81 4.29 -6.52
N PRO A 142 5.59 4.86 -7.47
CA PRO A 142 6.42 6.05 -7.35
C PRO A 142 5.61 7.34 -7.39
N ILE A 143 6.20 8.46 -6.97
CA ILE A 143 5.70 9.79 -7.31
C ILE A 143 6.10 10.07 -8.75
N ILE A 144 5.09 10.27 -9.61
CA ILE A 144 5.26 10.42 -11.06
C ILE A 144 5.23 11.88 -11.53
N ASP A 145 5.10 12.82 -10.62
CA ASP A 145 5.11 14.24 -10.93
C ASP A 145 6.48 14.67 -11.46
N ILE A 146 6.48 15.50 -12.50
CA ILE A 146 7.70 16.10 -13.05
C ILE A 146 7.97 17.41 -12.31
N ASP A 147 9.22 17.64 -11.86
CA ASP A 147 9.59 18.87 -11.19
C ASP A 147 9.71 20.02 -12.19
N THR A 148 8.61 20.70 -12.43
CA THR A 148 8.53 21.92 -13.24
C THR A 148 8.62 23.21 -12.40
N ASN A 149 8.58 23.07 -11.08
CA ASN A 149 8.59 24.20 -10.15
C ASN A 149 9.42 23.88 -8.90
N TYR A 150 10.65 24.38 -8.87
CA TYR A 150 11.60 24.20 -7.77
C TYR A 150 11.08 24.65 -6.39
N ARG A 151 9.98 25.41 -6.31
CA ARG A 151 9.34 25.81 -5.06
C ARG A 151 8.33 24.78 -4.53
N ASN A 152 8.03 23.75 -5.29
CA ASN A 152 7.18 22.66 -4.80
C ASN A 152 8.02 21.71 -3.93
N PRO A 153 7.79 21.65 -2.61
CA PRO A 153 8.62 20.85 -1.71
C PRO A 153 8.49 19.34 -1.94
N ILE A 154 7.40 18.89 -2.55
CA ILE A 154 7.18 17.46 -2.82
C ILE A 154 7.94 17.05 -4.07
N THR A 155 7.72 17.74 -5.19
CA THR A 155 8.39 17.39 -6.46
C THR A 155 9.90 17.61 -6.38
N ASN A 156 10.36 18.63 -5.67
CA ASN A 156 11.78 18.93 -5.48
C ASN A 156 12.56 17.84 -4.72
N THR A 157 11.89 16.96 -3.97
CA THR A 157 12.56 15.91 -3.18
C THR A 157 12.25 14.50 -3.64
N LEU A 158 11.15 14.32 -4.36
CA LEU A 158 10.61 12.99 -4.67
C LEU A 158 10.34 12.77 -6.16
N SER A 159 10.38 13.83 -6.98
CA SER A 159 10.00 13.76 -8.40
C SER A 159 11.08 13.11 -9.27
N LEU A 160 10.63 12.52 -10.37
CA LEU A 160 11.46 12.13 -11.51
C LEU A 160 11.73 13.40 -12.34
N ILE A 161 12.98 13.87 -12.38
CA ILE A 161 13.31 15.19 -12.97
C ILE A 161 13.22 15.19 -14.50
N HIS A 162 13.55 14.13 -15.16
CA HIS A 162 13.51 14.03 -16.62
C HIS A 162 13.39 12.56 -17.03
N ILE A 163 12.27 12.21 -17.57
CA ILE A 163 12.16 11.03 -18.44
C ILE A 163 11.58 11.50 -19.78
#